data_c71350af475c362a7cac454092eb6244
#
_entry.id   c71350af475c362a7cac454092eb6244
#
_cell.length_a   1.000
_cell.length_b   1.000
_cell.length_c   1.000
_cell.angle_alpha   90.00
_cell.angle_beta   90.00
_cell.angle_gamma   90.00
#
_symmetry.space_group_name_H-M   'P 1'
#
loop_
_entity.id
_entity.type
_entity.pdbx_description
1 polymer ?
#
loop_
_entity_poly.entity_id
_entity_poly.type
_entity_poly.pdbx_seq_one_letter_code
_entity_poly.pdbx_strand_id
1 'polypeptide(L)'
;VRKLKFVFPALFAVVSFASLFSVSSCKKTYTTVVQDSIYYSPWIPFKMTYDSRDTLYFQDFPTKKLTAKVISSGVVLGYGGFPAGGDTVIQSLSELTALYGVQQILWPDTIEVQSLSDLSYSANSGLLYRYVIIPGNVLATTSLKDMSHDQLSKMKFTDIQQAIKNPALGVSTGQGNSLH
;
A
#
# COMPACT_ATOMS: atom_id res chain seq x y z
N VAL A 1 62.40 -1.23 -55.88
CA VAL A 1 61.20 -2.02 -55.56
C VAL A 1 61.50 -3.01 -54.44
N ARG A 2 61.58 -2.54 -53.18
CA ARG A 2 61.81 -3.41 -51.99
C ARG A 2 61.50 -2.78 -50.65
N LYS A 3 60.36 -2.09 -50.46
CA LYS A 3 59.96 -1.55 -49.15
C LYS A 3 58.46 -1.72 -48.78
N LEU A 4 57.76 -2.67 -49.42
CA LEU A 4 56.32 -2.82 -49.15
C LEU A 4 55.95 -4.12 -48.43
N LYS A 5 56.88 -4.91 -47.93
CA LYS A 5 56.60 -6.23 -47.32
C LYS A 5 56.46 -6.22 -45.79
N PHE A 6 56.74 -5.10 -45.13
CA PHE A 6 56.75 -5.07 -43.67
C PHE A 6 55.56 -4.32 -43.04
N VAL A 7 54.73 -3.64 -43.82
CA VAL A 7 53.62 -2.83 -43.30
C VAL A 7 52.36 -3.66 -42.99
N PHE A 8 52.16 -4.73 -43.71
CA PHE A 8 50.94 -5.57 -43.60
C PHE A 8 50.83 -6.34 -42.25
N PRO A 9 51.88 -6.94 -41.68
CA PRO A 9 51.72 -7.68 -40.44
C PRO A 9 51.54 -6.74 -39.23
N ALA A 10 52.05 -5.51 -39.27
CA ALA A 10 51.86 -4.56 -38.18
C ALA A 10 50.43 -4.01 -38.08
N LEU A 11 49.76 -3.84 -39.25
CA LEU A 11 48.37 -3.37 -39.29
C LEU A 11 47.41 -4.43 -38.77
N PHE A 12 47.69 -5.71 -39.03
CA PHE A 12 46.86 -6.82 -38.55
C PHE A 12 46.96 -6.99 -37.03
N ALA A 13 48.12 -6.76 -36.46
CA ALA A 13 48.31 -6.83 -34.99
C ALA A 13 47.55 -5.72 -34.25
N VAL A 14 47.46 -4.52 -34.79
CA VAL A 14 46.76 -3.38 -34.18
C VAL A 14 45.25 -3.58 -34.24
N VAL A 15 44.69 -4.13 -35.33
CA VAL A 15 43.25 -4.40 -35.44
C VAL A 15 42.83 -5.54 -34.52
N SER A 16 43.67 -6.56 -34.31
CA SER A 16 43.38 -7.68 -33.39
C SER A 16 43.42 -7.29 -31.91
N PHE A 17 44.20 -6.24 -31.55
CA PHE A 17 44.25 -5.77 -30.16
C PHE A 17 43.09 -4.83 -29.80
N ALA A 18 42.52 -4.12 -30.79
CA ALA A 18 41.38 -3.24 -30.56
C ALA A 18 40.06 -4.02 -30.33
N SER A 19 39.96 -5.27 -30.80
CA SER A 19 38.75 -6.09 -30.59
C SER A 19 38.66 -6.77 -29.23
N LEU A 20 39.75 -6.77 -28.43
CA LEU A 20 39.75 -7.36 -27.08
C LEU A 20 39.27 -6.43 -25.94
N PHE A 21 39.10 -5.13 -26.23
CA PHE A 21 38.63 -4.18 -25.24
C PHE A 21 37.14 -3.83 -25.33
N SER A 22 36.40 -4.48 -26.21
CA SER A 22 34.93 -4.37 -26.22
C SER A 22 34.28 -5.35 -25.24
N VAL A 23 34.86 -5.55 -24.06
CA VAL A 23 34.14 -6.13 -22.96
C VAL A 23 33.17 -5.05 -22.50
N SER A 24 31.98 -5.11 -23.09
CA SER A 24 30.82 -4.39 -22.63
C SER A 24 30.73 -4.59 -21.13
N SER A 25 31.15 -3.60 -20.37
CA SER A 25 30.86 -3.48 -18.96
C SER A 25 29.36 -3.34 -18.85
N CYS A 26 28.65 -4.48 -18.77
CA CYS A 26 27.31 -4.50 -18.24
C CYS A 26 27.41 -3.95 -16.81
N LYS A 27 27.27 -2.63 -16.68
CA LYS A 27 26.91 -2.04 -15.41
C LYS A 27 25.58 -2.70 -15.03
N LYS A 28 25.64 -3.75 -14.20
CA LYS A 28 24.49 -4.19 -13.43
C LYS A 28 24.09 -3.01 -12.59
N THR A 29 23.20 -2.18 -13.12
CA THR A 29 22.48 -1.22 -12.30
C THR A 29 21.67 -2.06 -11.33
N TYR A 30 22.20 -2.28 -10.15
CA TYR A 30 21.42 -2.78 -9.03
C TYR A 30 20.42 -1.67 -8.72
N THR A 31 19.28 -1.71 -9.41
CA THR A 31 18.12 -0.98 -8.94
C THR A 31 17.84 -1.60 -7.58
N THR A 32 18.21 -0.89 -6.53
CA THR A 32 17.78 -1.23 -5.18
C THR A 32 16.26 -1.13 -5.26
N VAL A 33 15.59 -2.26 -5.47
CA VAL A 33 14.14 -2.33 -5.35
C VAL A 33 13.91 -2.05 -3.88
N VAL A 34 13.57 -0.79 -3.57
CA VAL A 34 13.02 -0.46 -2.27
C VAL A 34 11.76 -1.31 -2.18
N GLN A 35 11.85 -2.40 -1.43
CA GLN A 35 10.73 -3.28 -1.22
C GLN A 35 9.73 -2.47 -0.42
N ASP A 36 8.72 -1.95 -1.10
CA ASP A 36 7.63 -1.27 -0.45
C ASP A 36 7.07 -2.22 0.60
N SER A 37 7.04 -1.80 1.84
CA SER A 37 6.53 -2.59 2.95
C SER A 37 5.12 -2.14 3.31
N ILE A 38 4.34 -3.07 3.85
CA ILE A 38 3.03 -2.73 4.41
C ILE A 38 3.24 -1.76 5.58
N TYR A 39 2.43 -0.73 5.61
CA TYR A 39 2.47 0.26 6.66
C TYR A 39 1.18 0.22 7.50
N TYR A 40 1.33 0.16 8.81
CA TYR A 40 0.26 0.28 9.78
C TYR A 40 0.42 1.61 10.51
N SER A 41 -0.59 2.48 10.47
CA SER A 41 -0.56 3.68 11.29
C SER A 41 -0.69 3.33 12.78
N PRO A 42 -0.26 4.18 13.70
CA PRO A 42 -0.74 4.12 15.08
C PRO A 42 -2.26 4.36 15.12
N TRP A 43 -2.88 4.10 16.27
CA TRP A 43 -4.24 4.56 16.53
C TRP A 43 -4.21 6.08 16.74
N ILE A 44 -5.02 6.82 16.00
CA ILE A 44 -5.06 8.29 15.98
C ILE A 44 -6.45 8.73 16.40
N PRO A 45 -6.58 9.61 17.41
CA PRO A 45 -7.88 10.15 17.81
C PRO A 45 -8.53 10.95 16.69
N PHE A 46 -9.83 10.82 16.51
CA PHE A 46 -10.57 11.75 15.67
C PHE A 46 -10.61 13.14 16.29
N LYS A 47 -10.30 14.15 15.46
CA LYS A 47 -10.39 15.59 15.75
C LYS A 47 -10.96 16.26 14.51
N MET A 48 -12.23 16.01 14.26
CA MET A 48 -12.86 16.45 13.02
C MET A 48 -13.15 17.94 13.01
N THR A 49 -13.07 18.55 11.85
CA THR A 49 -13.43 19.94 11.57
C THR A 49 -14.71 19.96 10.75
N TYR A 50 -15.64 20.85 11.08
CA TYR A 50 -16.86 21.02 10.28
C TYR A 50 -16.62 21.95 9.10
N ASP A 51 -16.93 21.50 7.90
CA ASP A 51 -17.01 22.35 6.70
C ASP A 51 -18.48 22.71 6.43
N SER A 52 -18.81 24.00 6.60
CA SER A 52 -20.17 24.49 6.40
C SER A 52 -20.62 24.53 4.94
N ARG A 53 -19.68 24.45 3.97
CA ARG A 53 -20.00 24.46 2.54
C ARG A 53 -20.54 23.10 2.09
N ASP A 54 -19.92 22.03 2.60
CA ASP A 54 -20.29 20.67 2.22
C ASP A 54 -21.16 19.97 3.26
N THR A 55 -21.38 20.63 4.40
CA THR A 55 -22.17 20.12 5.52
C THR A 55 -21.62 18.81 6.08
N LEU A 56 -20.30 18.68 6.07
CA LEU A 56 -19.57 17.48 6.45
C LEU A 56 -18.53 17.80 7.53
N TYR A 57 -18.22 16.80 8.32
CA TYR A 57 -17.04 16.80 9.18
C TYR A 57 -15.91 16.11 8.47
N PHE A 58 -14.68 16.62 8.57
CA PHE A 58 -13.51 16.02 7.94
C PHE A 58 -12.28 16.08 8.84
N GLN A 59 -11.35 15.18 8.57
CA GLN A 59 -10.01 15.20 9.16
C GLN A 59 -9.00 14.65 8.17
N ASP A 60 -7.87 15.34 8.05
CA ASP A 60 -6.70 14.92 7.29
C ASP A 60 -5.74 14.10 8.14
N PHE A 61 -5.24 13.03 7.56
CA PHE A 61 -4.19 12.17 8.12
C PHE A 61 -2.99 12.20 7.17
N PRO A 62 -2.03 13.12 7.37
CA PRO A 62 -0.87 13.23 6.49
C PRO A 62 0.02 12.01 6.61
N THR A 63 0.43 11.44 5.46
CA THR A 63 1.30 10.27 5.41
C THR A 63 2.08 10.16 4.10
N LYS A 64 3.38 10.35 4.14
CA LYS A 64 4.28 10.18 2.99
C LYS A 64 4.32 8.76 2.43
N LYS A 65 3.66 7.79 3.08
CA LYS A 65 3.54 6.42 2.59
C LYS A 65 2.47 6.27 1.50
N LEU A 66 1.56 7.24 1.38
CA LEU A 66 0.49 7.26 0.38
C LEU A 66 0.96 8.01 -0.87
N THR A 67 1.69 7.30 -1.72
CA THR A 67 2.16 7.84 -3.00
C THR A 67 1.11 7.65 -4.09
N ALA A 68 1.21 8.41 -5.20
CA ALA A 68 0.36 8.21 -6.37
C ALA A 68 0.41 6.76 -6.89
N LYS A 69 1.55 6.08 -6.80
CA LYS A 69 1.70 4.67 -7.15
C LYS A 69 0.87 3.76 -6.23
N VAL A 70 0.87 4.01 -4.93
CA VAL A 70 0.05 3.24 -3.98
C VAL A 70 -1.43 3.46 -4.25
N ILE A 71 -1.87 4.69 -4.51
CA ILE A 71 -3.26 5.00 -4.83
C ILE A 71 -3.72 4.27 -6.10
N SER A 72 -2.87 4.16 -7.12
CA SER A 72 -3.22 3.55 -8.41
C SER A 72 -3.16 2.01 -8.42
N SER A 73 -2.35 1.38 -7.59
CA SER A 73 -2.08 -0.06 -7.66
C SER A 73 -2.12 -0.81 -6.33
N GLY A 74 -2.15 -0.09 -5.22
CA GLY A 74 -2.21 -0.64 -3.88
C GLY A 74 -3.61 -0.58 -3.29
N VAL A 75 -3.68 -0.83 -1.97
CA VAL A 75 -4.91 -0.74 -1.19
C VAL A 75 -4.66 0.03 0.09
N VAL A 76 -5.62 0.88 0.47
CA VAL A 76 -5.64 1.58 1.76
C VAL A 76 -6.91 1.18 2.49
N LEU A 77 -6.76 0.56 3.65
CA LEU A 77 -7.85 0.09 4.49
C LEU A 77 -7.95 0.95 5.75
N GLY A 78 -9.15 1.41 6.09
CA GLY A 78 -9.42 2.18 7.29
C GLY A 78 -10.15 1.35 8.34
N TYR A 79 -9.87 1.62 9.62
CA TYR A 79 -10.49 0.97 10.77
C TYR A 79 -10.78 1.99 11.86
N GLY A 80 -11.93 1.85 12.51
CA GLY A 80 -12.26 2.56 13.74
C GLY A 80 -12.03 1.69 14.95
N GLY A 81 -11.52 2.28 16.03
CA GLY A 81 -11.34 1.62 17.32
C GLY A 81 -12.19 2.30 18.39
N PHE A 82 -13.03 1.54 19.07
CA PHE A 82 -13.90 2.02 20.15
C PHE A 82 -13.47 1.37 21.46
N PRO A 83 -13.13 2.14 22.49
CA PRO A 83 -12.98 1.60 23.84
C PRO A 83 -14.34 1.06 24.34
N ALA A 84 -14.40 -0.18 24.71
CA ALA A 84 -15.60 -0.82 25.23
C ALA A 84 -15.26 -1.79 26.37
N GLY A 85 -15.67 -1.48 27.59
CA GLY A 85 -15.55 -2.37 28.74
C GLY A 85 -14.12 -2.82 29.10
N GLY A 86 -13.10 -2.00 28.80
CA GLY A 86 -11.67 -2.32 29.00
C GLY A 86 -10.98 -2.88 27.74
N ASP A 87 -11.73 -3.27 26.73
CA ASP A 87 -11.21 -3.72 25.42
C ASP A 87 -11.39 -2.66 24.34
N THR A 88 -10.81 -2.89 23.19
CA THR A 88 -11.02 -2.06 21.98
C THR A 88 -11.76 -2.88 20.94
N VAL A 89 -12.99 -2.49 20.63
CA VAL A 89 -13.75 -3.05 19.51
C VAL A 89 -13.24 -2.39 18.24
N ILE A 90 -12.79 -3.19 17.27
CA ILE A 90 -12.27 -2.72 15.99
C ILE A 90 -13.30 -3.01 14.91
N GLN A 91 -13.74 -1.96 14.21
CA GLN A 91 -14.65 -2.03 13.08
C GLN A 91 -13.94 -1.60 11.80
N SER A 92 -14.30 -2.21 10.67
CA SER A 92 -13.83 -1.76 9.36
C SER A 92 -14.46 -0.42 8.99
N LEU A 93 -13.82 0.33 8.09
CA LEU A 93 -14.38 1.60 7.61
C LEU A 93 -15.73 1.38 6.90
N SER A 94 -15.90 0.23 6.25
CA SER A 94 -17.17 -0.15 5.61
C SER A 94 -18.33 -0.25 6.61
N GLU A 95 -18.07 -0.76 7.81
CA GLU A 95 -19.06 -0.79 8.90
C GLU A 95 -19.36 0.61 9.42
N LEU A 96 -18.34 1.46 9.57
CA LEU A 96 -18.50 2.87 9.97
C LEU A 96 -19.25 3.67 8.91
N THR A 97 -19.06 3.37 7.63
CA THR A 97 -19.83 3.99 6.54
C THR A 97 -21.32 3.72 6.70
N ALA A 98 -21.68 2.49 7.01
CA ALA A 98 -23.09 2.11 7.20
C ALA A 98 -23.72 2.78 8.45
N LEU A 99 -22.95 3.04 9.49
CA LEU A 99 -23.45 3.57 10.76
C LEU A 99 -23.43 5.11 10.83
N TYR A 100 -22.40 5.73 10.28
CA TYR A 100 -22.10 7.16 10.48
C TYR A 100 -21.87 7.93 9.18
N GLY A 101 -22.02 7.29 8.00
CA GLY A 101 -21.73 7.92 6.72
C GLY A 101 -20.27 8.28 6.52
N VAL A 102 -19.37 7.49 7.11
CA VAL A 102 -17.92 7.74 7.02
C VAL A 102 -17.42 7.34 5.64
N GLN A 103 -16.64 8.19 5.00
CA GLN A 103 -15.93 7.88 3.76
C GLN A 103 -14.45 8.26 3.86
N GLN A 104 -13.63 7.59 3.07
CA GLN A 104 -12.20 7.82 2.98
C GLN A 104 -11.85 8.29 1.56
N ILE A 105 -11.16 9.41 1.46
CA ILE A 105 -10.67 9.97 0.21
C ILE A 105 -9.15 9.93 0.25
N LEU A 106 -8.55 9.48 -0.85
CA LEU A 106 -7.11 9.30 -0.95
C LEU A 106 -6.50 10.37 -1.85
N TRP A 107 -5.65 11.19 -1.28
CA TRP A 107 -4.80 12.14 -1.97
C TRP A 107 -3.33 11.75 -1.83
N PRO A 108 -2.43 12.10 -2.74
CA PRO A 108 -1.00 11.94 -2.50
C PRO A 108 -0.61 12.60 -1.17
N ASP A 109 0.11 11.83 -0.35
CA ASP A 109 0.58 12.22 0.99
C ASP A 109 -0.50 12.50 2.05
N THR A 110 -1.80 12.26 1.76
CA THR A 110 -2.89 12.54 2.71
C THR A 110 -4.04 11.54 2.55
N ILE A 111 -4.54 11.04 3.66
CA ILE A 111 -5.82 10.34 3.76
C ILE A 111 -6.80 11.32 4.41
N GLU A 112 -7.87 11.67 3.70
CA GLU A 112 -8.96 12.46 4.24
C GLU A 112 -10.10 11.53 4.65
N VAL A 113 -10.59 11.69 5.88
CA VAL A 113 -11.79 11.00 6.36
C VAL A 113 -12.90 12.02 6.53
N GLN A 114 -14.02 11.78 5.87
CA GLN A 114 -15.22 12.60 5.96
C GLN A 114 -16.33 11.83 6.67
N SER A 115 -17.23 12.55 7.35
CA SER A 115 -18.38 11.97 8.05
C SER A 115 -19.55 12.94 8.08
N LEU A 116 -20.77 12.40 8.07
CA LEU A 116 -21.99 13.16 8.31
C LEU A 116 -22.15 13.57 9.78
N SER A 117 -21.42 12.93 10.68
CA SER A 117 -21.47 13.17 12.12
C SER A 117 -20.09 13.53 12.65
N ASP A 118 -20.03 14.36 13.69
CA ASP A 118 -18.79 14.64 14.40
C ASP A 118 -18.33 13.42 15.21
N LEU A 119 -17.35 12.70 14.69
CA LEU A 119 -16.78 11.54 15.36
C LEU A 119 -15.83 11.90 16.51
N SER A 120 -15.39 13.18 16.59
CA SER A 120 -14.61 13.66 17.72
C SER A 120 -15.45 13.75 18.99
N TYR A 121 -16.75 13.99 18.83
CA TYR A 121 -17.70 14.25 19.90
C TYR A 121 -18.29 12.97 20.52
N SER A 122 -17.97 11.83 20.02
CA SER A 122 -18.21 10.57 20.70
C SER A 122 -17.35 10.51 22.00
N ALA A 123 -17.49 11.57 22.76
CA ALA A 123 -16.55 12.15 23.72
C ALA A 123 -16.33 11.33 24.98
N ASN A 124 -17.08 10.28 25.19
CA ASN A 124 -16.84 9.35 26.31
C ASN A 124 -16.16 8.04 25.84
N SER A 125 -15.93 7.86 24.55
CA SER A 125 -15.44 6.62 24.00
C SER A 125 -14.12 6.74 23.22
N GLY A 126 -13.61 7.97 22.98
CA GLY A 126 -12.31 8.14 22.33
C GLY A 126 -12.19 7.35 21.03
N LEU A 127 -13.13 7.57 20.08
CA LEU A 127 -13.05 6.90 18.78
C LEU A 127 -11.70 7.17 18.13
N LEU A 128 -11.00 6.10 17.82
CA LEU A 128 -9.68 6.13 17.20
C LEU A 128 -9.79 5.69 15.76
N TYR A 129 -8.97 6.24 14.90
CA TYR A 129 -8.79 5.83 13.52
C TYR A 129 -7.43 5.19 13.31
N ARG A 130 -7.39 4.16 12.50
CA ARG A 130 -6.18 3.50 12.01
C ARG A 130 -6.32 3.16 10.55
N TYR A 131 -5.21 3.25 9.82
CA TYR A 131 -5.18 2.79 8.43
C TYR A 131 -4.02 1.82 8.18
N VAL A 132 -4.22 0.98 7.16
CA VAL A 132 -3.22 0.04 6.64
C VAL A 132 -3.00 0.37 5.17
N ILE A 133 -1.75 0.61 4.79
CA ILE A 133 -1.36 0.82 3.39
C ILE A 133 -0.65 -0.43 2.90
N ILE A 134 -1.17 -1.05 1.84
CA ILE A 134 -0.63 -2.24 1.19
C ILE A 134 -0.23 -1.85 -0.23
N PRO A 135 1.06 -1.69 -0.55
CA PRO A 135 1.52 -1.41 -1.90
C PRO A 135 1.16 -2.54 -2.87
N GLY A 136 0.87 -2.21 -4.13
CA GLY A 136 0.39 -3.19 -5.11
C GLY A 136 1.37 -4.34 -5.40
N ASN A 137 2.68 -4.08 -5.38
CA ASN A 137 3.70 -5.11 -5.51
C ASN A 137 3.72 -6.08 -4.32
N VAL A 138 3.37 -5.61 -3.12
CA VAL A 138 3.24 -6.44 -1.92
C VAL A 138 1.91 -7.19 -1.95
N LEU A 139 0.81 -6.50 -2.28
CA LEU A 139 -0.51 -7.11 -2.42
C LEU A 139 -0.47 -8.33 -3.34
N ALA A 140 0.22 -8.20 -4.49
CA ALA A 140 0.37 -9.26 -5.49
C ALA A 140 1.07 -10.54 -4.95
N THR A 141 1.79 -10.46 -3.83
CA THR A 141 2.48 -11.59 -3.20
C THR A 141 1.73 -12.19 -2.01
N THR A 142 0.58 -11.63 -1.66
CA THR A 142 -0.24 -12.10 -0.53
C THR A 142 -1.43 -12.94 -1.01
N SER A 143 -2.09 -13.62 -0.10
CA SER A 143 -3.38 -14.30 -0.37
C SER A 143 -4.53 -13.32 -0.68
N LEU A 144 -4.30 -12.03 -0.52
CA LEU A 144 -5.30 -10.97 -0.77
C LEU A 144 -5.33 -10.50 -2.23
N LYS A 145 -4.40 -10.96 -3.08
CA LYS A 145 -4.17 -10.46 -4.45
C LYS A 145 -5.41 -10.53 -5.37
N ASP A 146 -6.25 -11.54 -5.18
CA ASP A 146 -7.41 -11.79 -6.02
C ASP A 146 -8.72 -11.24 -5.43
N MET A 147 -8.62 -10.56 -4.27
CA MET A 147 -9.78 -9.96 -3.61
C MET A 147 -10.06 -8.56 -4.18
N SER A 148 -11.36 -8.26 -4.38
CA SER A 148 -11.77 -6.91 -4.75
C SER A 148 -11.58 -5.93 -3.60
N HIS A 149 -11.51 -4.64 -3.92
CA HIS A 149 -11.42 -3.58 -2.90
C HIS A 149 -12.59 -3.65 -1.91
N ASP A 150 -13.80 -3.95 -2.39
CA ASP A 150 -15.00 -4.10 -1.54
C ASP A 150 -14.88 -5.29 -0.56
N GLN A 151 -14.30 -6.41 -1.00
CA GLN A 151 -14.03 -7.54 -0.11
C GLN A 151 -12.99 -7.19 0.94
N LEU A 152 -11.90 -6.55 0.53
CA LEU A 152 -10.82 -6.12 1.44
C LEU A 152 -11.30 -5.10 2.47
N SER A 153 -12.13 -4.14 2.06
CA SER A 153 -12.65 -3.09 2.95
C SER A 153 -13.57 -3.60 4.06
N LYS A 154 -14.14 -4.81 3.88
CA LYS A 154 -15.00 -5.48 4.87
C LYS A 154 -14.24 -6.45 5.78
N MET A 155 -12.97 -6.72 5.49
CA MET A 155 -12.18 -7.65 6.30
C MET A 155 -11.88 -7.07 7.69
N LYS A 156 -11.90 -7.94 8.70
CA LYS A 156 -11.44 -7.57 10.03
C LYS A 156 -9.95 -7.28 10.02
N PHE A 157 -9.52 -6.36 10.87
CA PHE A 157 -8.12 -5.98 10.99
C PHE A 157 -7.20 -7.19 11.29
N THR A 158 -7.65 -8.11 12.14
CA THR A 158 -6.93 -9.34 12.46
C THR A 158 -6.72 -10.26 11.26
N ASP A 159 -7.72 -10.35 10.38
CA ASP A 159 -7.68 -11.24 9.20
C ASP A 159 -6.69 -10.68 8.16
N ILE A 160 -6.68 -9.36 7.97
CA ILE A 160 -5.65 -8.68 7.15
C ILE A 160 -4.25 -8.97 7.70
N GLN A 161 -4.05 -8.84 9.02
CA GLN A 161 -2.75 -9.13 9.62
C GLN A 161 -2.32 -10.59 9.43
N GLN A 162 -3.25 -11.54 9.53
CA GLN A 162 -2.96 -12.96 9.32
C GLN A 162 -2.64 -13.26 7.86
N ALA A 163 -3.43 -12.76 6.92
CA ALA A 163 -3.21 -12.96 5.49
C ALA A 163 -1.85 -12.43 5.02
N ILE A 164 -1.38 -11.34 5.63
CA ILE A 164 -0.08 -10.76 5.35
C ILE A 164 1.07 -11.58 5.95
N LYS A 165 0.90 -12.08 7.18
CA LYS A 165 1.94 -12.88 7.86
C LYS A 165 2.10 -14.28 7.26
N ASN A 166 1.02 -14.83 6.70
CA ASN A 166 0.97 -16.20 6.16
C ASN A 166 0.53 -16.16 4.68
N PRO A 167 1.37 -15.75 3.76
CA PRO A 167 0.99 -15.60 2.34
C PRO A 167 0.54 -16.90 1.67
N ALA A 168 0.85 -18.07 2.24
CA ALA A 168 0.48 -19.37 1.71
C ALA A 168 -0.88 -19.91 2.18
N LEU A 169 -1.48 -19.31 3.22
CA LEU A 169 -2.79 -19.71 3.71
C LEU A 169 -3.88 -18.90 3.00
N GLY A 170 -4.43 -19.46 1.93
CA GLY A 170 -5.63 -18.89 1.30
C GLY A 170 -6.73 -18.73 2.36
N VAL A 171 -7.31 -17.53 2.43
CA VAL A 171 -8.48 -17.29 3.26
C VAL A 171 -9.59 -18.18 2.75
N SER A 172 -9.97 -19.20 3.50
CA SER A 172 -11.16 -20.00 3.24
C SER A 172 -12.37 -19.07 3.45
N THR A 173 -12.91 -18.55 2.35
CA THR A 173 -14.22 -17.92 2.38
C THR A 173 -15.19 -19.01 2.78
N GLY A 174 -15.64 -18.98 4.04
CA GLY A 174 -16.65 -19.90 4.56
C GLY A 174 -17.93 -19.73 3.75
N GLN A 175 -18.11 -20.58 2.74
CA GLN A 175 -19.42 -20.86 2.20
C GLN A 175 -20.23 -21.48 3.32
N GLY A 176 -21.18 -20.71 3.85
CA GLY A 176 -22.21 -21.22 4.72
C GLY A 176 -22.99 -22.30 3.97
N ASN A 177 -22.71 -23.54 4.29
CA ASN A 177 -23.59 -24.65 3.96
C ASN A 177 -24.92 -24.44 4.72
N SER A 178 -25.89 -23.93 4.01
CA SER A 178 -27.29 -24.10 4.41
C SER A 178 -27.62 -25.58 4.33
N LEU A 179 -27.65 -26.25 5.45
CA LEU A 179 -28.27 -27.59 5.57
C LEU A 179 -29.76 -27.41 5.60
N HIS A 180 -30.41 -28.14 4.71
CA HIS A 180 -31.84 -28.39 4.64
C HIS A 180 -32.42 -29.03 5.92
#